data_a61d9a5f72ebe4ff7c6c47180c75b774
#
_entry.id   a61d9a5f72ebe4ff7c6c47180c75b774
#
_cell.length_a   1.000
_cell.length_b   1.000
_cell.length_c   1.000
_cell.angle_alpha   90.00
_cell.angle_beta   90.00
_cell.angle_gamma   90.00
#
_symmetry.space_group_name_H-M   'P 1'
#
loop_
_entity.id
_entity.type
_entity.pdbx_description
1 polymer ?
#
loop_
_entity_poly.entity_id
_entity_poly.type
_entity_poly.pdbx_seq_one_letter_code
_entity_poly.pdbx_strand_id
1 'polypeptide(L)'
;MFYPPLPLSLGIWAEVPPKDQYGLKGGSVCLAVADTPQELAKQSWKVNSTIIVSDKKVSPKYQEKVEYNSVNHTLCIKNLSEKDRGTYIATYEKNWEESTTTYRLTVQEPISNVVIQTDIKLLANQSCSVWLLCNVSVCSNLSYTWERGNEIYSDDQQIHFSLLPADGDISVTCNASNPVSWKSASNSEV
;
A
#
# COMPACT_ATOMS: atom_id res chain seq x y z
N MET A 1 3.85 -34.83 51.68
CA MET A 1 3.61 -33.49 51.10
C MET A 1 3.99 -33.56 49.62
N PHE A 2 3.01 -33.60 48.76
CA PHE A 2 3.20 -33.59 47.31
C PHE A 2 3.10 -32.12 46.85
N TYR A 3 4.21 -31.60 46.29
CA TYR A 3 4.18 -30.30 45.58
C TYR A 3 3.61 -30.49 44.17
N PRO A 4 2.62 -29.72 43.74
CA PRO A 4 2.20 -29.77 42.36
C PRO A 4 3.29 -29.16 41.44
N PRO A 5 3.48 -29.68 40.22
CA PRO A 5 4.41 -29.09 39.26
C PRO A 5 3.96 -27.71 38.85
N LEU A 6 4.89 -26.74 38.83
CA LEU A 6 4.69 -25.40 38.32
C LEU A 6 4.33 -25.46 36.79
N PRO A 7 3.36 -24.71 36.29
CA PRO A 7 3.08 -24.66 34.88
C PRO A 7 4.27 -24.00 34.15
N LEU A 8 4.87 -24.74 33.22
CA LEU A 8 5.80 -24.19 32.22
C LEU A 8 5.02 -23.22 31.34
N SER A 9 5.12 -21.94 31.59
CA SER A 9 4.68 -20.92 30.65
C SER A 9 5.61 -20.97 29.45
N LEU A 10 5.19 -21.62 28.37
CA LEU A 10 5.76 -21.43 27.03
C LEU A 10 5.51 -19.98 26.65
N GLY A 11 6.51 -19.13 26.81
CA GLY A 11 6.53 -17.77 26.29
C GLY A 11 6.46 -17.88 24.77
N ILE A 12 5.26 -17.72 24.22
CA ILE A 12 5.08 -17.51 22.78
C ILE A 12 5.65 -16.12 22.51
N TRP A 13 6.86 -16.06 21.96
CA TRP A 13 7.42 -14.85 21.41
C TRP A 13 6.55 -14.51 20.18
N ALA A 14 5.66 -13.55 20.32
CA ALA A 14 4.86 -13.07 19.20
C ALA A 14 5.84 -12.43 18.19
N GLU A 15 6.05 -13.08 17.04
CA GLU A 15 6.78 -12.47 15.93
C GLU A 15 6.05 -11.18 15.52
N VAL A 16 6.81 -10.09 15.49
CA VAL A 16 6.27 -8.81 14.99
C VAL A 16 5.97 -8.98 13.49
N PRO A 17 4.72 -8.78 13.06
CA PRO A 17 4.36 -8.99 11.66
C PRO A 17 5.15 -8.02 10.77
N PRO A 18 5.50 -8.44 9.53
CA PRO A 18 6.13 -7.58 8.55
C PRO A 18 5.28 -6.33 8.28
N LYS A 19 5.94 -5.19 8.12
CA LYS A 19 5.32 -3.95 7.68
C LYS A 19 5.14 -4.00 6.16
N ASP A 20 3.89 -3.89 5.69
CA ASP A 20 3.65 -3.77 4.25
C ASP A 20 4.09 -2.40 3.74
N GLN A 21 4.86 -2.41 2.67
CA GLN A 21 5.36 -1.22 2.00
C GLN A 21 5.06 -1.31 0.51
N TYR A 22 4.53 -0.23 -0.04
CA TYR A 22 4.20 -0.14 -1.46
C TYR A 22 5.10 0.85 -2.15
N GLY A 23 5.55 0.51 -3.36
CA GLY A 23 6.37 1.37 -4.19
C GLY A 23 5.81 1.48 -5.60
N LEU A 24 5.85 2.69 -6.14
CA LEU A 24 5.47 2.97 -7.53
C LEU A 24 6.57 2.44 -8.46
N LYS A 25 6.20 1.65 -9.48
CA LYS A 25 7.13 1.20 -10.52
C LYS A 25 7.84 2.38 -11.19
N GLY A 26 9.16 2.28 -11.33
CA GLY A 26 10.03 3.36 -11.81
C GLY A 26 10.34 4.43 -10.76
N GLY A 27 9.65 4.45 -9.62
CA GLY A 27 9.89 5.36 -8.50
C GLY A 27 10.96 4.85 -7.52
N SER A 28 10.91 5.37 -6.30
CA SER A 28 11.77 4.94 -5.20
C SER A 28 10.97 4.77 -3.92
N VAL A 29 11.49 3.94 -3.01
CA VAL A 29 10.94 3.76 -1.67
C VAL A 29 12.07 3.71 -0.65
N CYS A 30 11.84 4.29 0.52
CA CYS A 30 12.80 4.28 1.62
C CYS A 30 12.23 3.50 2.80
N LEU A 31 13.01 2.55 3.31
CA LEU A 31 12.70 1.70 4.44
C LEU A 31 13.52 2.18 5.65
N ALA A 32 12.85 2.57 6.72
CA ALA A 32 13.51 3.10 7.91
C ALA A 32 13.47 2.10 9.06
N VAL A 33 14.55 2.01 9.82
CA VAL A 33 14.54 1.28 11.09
C VAL A 33 13.75 2.11 12.11
N ALA A 34 12.76 1.52 12.76
CA ALA A 34 11.97 2.20 13.78
C ALA A 34 12.84 2.46 15.03
N ASP A 35 12.61 3.63 15.67
CA ASP A 35 13.24 4.00 16.95
C ASP A 35 14.78 3.93 16.97
N THR A 36 15.42 4.53 15.95
CA THR A 36 16.89 4.54 15.87
C THR A 36 17.53 5.45 16.90
N PRO A 37 18.29 4.90 17.89
CA PRO A 37 19.29 5.69 18.59
C PRO A 37 20.39 6.06 17.59
N GLN A 38 21.07 7.18 17.84
CA GLN A 38 22.14 7.68 16.98
C GLN A 38 23.33 6.73 16.79
N GLU A 39 23.47 5.70 17.62
CA GLU A 39 24.56 4.74 17.55
C GLU A 39 24.02 3.30 17.61
N LEU A 40 23.99 2.64 16.46
CA LEU A 40 23.81 1.19 16.37
C LEU A 40 25.19 0.52 16.21
N ALA A 41 25.48 -0.49 17.04
CA ALA A 41 26.76 -1.17 17.06
C ALA A 41 26.99 -2.01 15.80
N LYS A 42 25.96 -2.71 15.36
CA LYS A 42 25.96 -3.52 14.14
C LYS A 42 24.68 -3.30 13.39
N GLN A 43 24.77 -3.25 12.07
CA GLN A 43 23.60 -3.14 11.22
C GLN A 43 23.79 -3.85 9.90
N SER A 44 22.76 -4.54 9.48
CA SER A 44 22.69 -5.15 8.16
C SER A 44 21.29 -5.04 7.57
N TRP A 45 21.23 -4.93 6.23
CA TRP A 45 20.01 -5.11 5.48
C TRP A 45 20.13 -6.33 4.58
N LYS A 46 19.06 -7.11 4.50
CA LYS A 46 18.95 -8.28 3.63
C LYS A 46 17.67 -8.18 2.80
N VAL A 47 17.70 -8.71 1.59
CA VAL A 47 16.53 -8.96 0.75
C VAL A 47 16.51 -10.43 0.36
N ASN A 48 15.42 -11.13 0.66
CA ASN A 48 15.27 -12.56 0.35
C ASN A 48 16.53 -13.38 0.73
N SER A 49 17.06 -13.16 1.94
CA SER A 49 18.29 -13.77 2.50
C SER A 49 19.63 -13.27 1.90
N THR A 50 19.64 -12.39 0.91
CA THR A 50 20.87 -11.80 0.35
C THR A 50 21.23 -10.51 1.10
N ILE A 51 22.48 -10.39 1.58
CA ILE A 51 22.97 -9.18 2.23
C ILE A 51 23.16 -8.08 1.21
N ILE A 52 22.54 -6.92 1.45
CA ILE A 52 22.66 -5.71 0.62
C ILE A 52 23.41 -4.58 1.31
N VAL A 53 23.33 -4.51 2.64
CA VAL A 53 24.13 -3.59 3.46
C VAL A 53 24.72 -4.37 4.63
N SER A 54 25.98 -4.19 4.91
CA SER A 54 26.67 -4.68 6.11
C SER A 54 27.68 -3.63 6.57
N ASP A 55 27.72 -3.39 7.88
CA ASP A 55 28.64 -2.44 8.52
C ASP A 55 28.68 -1.07 7.80
N LYS A 56 27.50 -0.52 7.53
CA LYS A 56 27.28 0.78 6.86
C LYS A 56 27.76 0.82 5.39
N LYS A 57 28.13 -0.31 4.80
CA LYS A 57 28.58 -0.40 3.40
C LYS A 57 27.56 -1.14 2.55
N VAL A 58 27.24 -0.56 1.41
CA VAL A 58 26.39 -1.19 0.38
C VAL A 58 27.21 -2.22 -0.38
N SER A 59 26.66 -3.41 -0.59
CA SER A 59 27.26 -4.44 -1.43
C SER A 59 27.47 -3.94 -2.86
N PRO A 60 28.61 -4.19 -3.51
CA PRO A 60 28.90 -3.71 -4.88
C PRO A 60 27.82 -4.03 -5.90
N LYS A 61 27.16 -5.18 -5.78
CA LYS A 61 26.05 -5.60 -6.65
C LYS A 61 24.84 -4.67 -6.61
N TYR A 62 24.65 -3.93 -5.51
CA TYR A 62 23.46 -3.13 -5.25
C TYR A 62 23.74 -1.62 -5.25
N GLN A 63 24.97 -1.15 -5.48
CA GLN A 63 25.37 0.27 -5.36
C GLN A 63 24.57 1.21 -6.28
N GLU A 64 24.20 0.75 -7.48
CA GLU A 64 23.36 1.55 -8.39
C GLU A 64 21.87 1.48 -8.02
N LYS A 65 21.48 0.44 -7.31
CA LYS A 65 20.08 0.14 -6.99
C LYS A 65 19.62 0.72 -5.67
N VAL A 66 20.49 0.75 -4.67
CA VAL A 66 20.13 1.19 -3.33
C VAL A 66 21.03 2.31 -2.84
N GLU A 67 20.48 3.16 -2.01
CA GLU A 67 21.20 4.17 -1.24
C GLU A 67 20.96 3.92 0.24
N TYR A 68 22.04 3.89 1.01
CA TYR A 68 21.99 3.70 2.44
C TYR A 68 22.44 4.95 3.18
N ASN A 69 21.58 5.50 4.02
CA ASN A 69 21.90 6.61 4.90
C ASN A 69 22.34 6.07 6.27
N SER A 70 23.62 6.24 6.60
CA SER A 70 24.20 5.75 7.85
C SER A 70 23.86 6.58 9.10
N VAL A 71 23.25 7.76 8.92
CA VAL A 71 22.86 8.64 10.03
C VAL A 71 21.51 8.21 10.61
N ASN A 72 20.53 7.99 9.75
CA ASN A 72 19.18 7.59 10.13
C ASN A 72 18.86 6.13 9.80
N HIS A 73 19.87 5.37 9.36
CA HIS A 73 19.78 3.94 9.06
C HIS A 73 18.69 3.56 8.04
N THR A 74 18.40 4.46 7.11
CA THR A 74 17.38 4.28 6.07
C THR A 74 17.98 3.64 4.83
N LEU A 75 17.30 2.64 4.27
CA LEU A 75 17.61 2.03 2.98
C LEU A 75 16.61 2.53 1.94
N CYS A 76 17.08 3.27 0.94
CA CYS A 76 16.28 3.70 -0.21
C CYS A 76 16.56 2.83 -1.42
N ILE A 77 15.51 2.29 -2.04
CA ILE A 77 15.58 1.46 -3.24
C ILE A 77 15.10 2.33 -4.40
N LYS A 78 15.93 2.46 -5.44
CA LYS A 78 15.71 3.34 -6.60
C LYS A 78 15.20 2.56 -7.80
N ASN A 79 14.51 3.28 -8.71
CA ASN A 79 14.05 2.75 -9.99
C ASN A 79 13.36 1.38 -9.83
N LEU A 80 12.27 1.38 -9.05
CA LEU A 80 11.54 0.18 -8.65
C LEU A 80 10.99 -0.61 -9.85
N SER A 81 11.14 -1.91 -9.80
CA SER A 81 10.63 -2.88 -10.75
C SER A 81 10.00 -4.07 -10.05
N GLU A 82 9.30 -4.93 -10.76
CA GLU A 82 8.73 -6.17 -10.24
C GLU A 82 9.74 -7.07 -9.53
N LYS A 83 11.02 -7.02 -9.95
CA LYS A 83 12.12 -7.80 -9.37
C LYS A 83 12.52 -7.34 -7.97
N ASP A 84 12.11 -6.13 -7.58
CA ASP A 84 12.41 -5.55 -6.27
C ASP A 84 11.38 -5.96 -5.21
N ARG A 85 10.31 -6.64 -5.60
CA ARG A 85 9.37 -7.27 -4.66
C ARG A 85 10.10 -8.26 -3.76
N GLY A 86 9.77 -8.24 -2.49
CA GLY A 86 10.38 -9.19 -1.56
C GLY A 86 10.34 -8.75 -0.11
N THR A 87 10.95 -9.57 0.72
CA THR A 87 11.06 -9.31 2.15
C THR A 87 12.42 -8.68 2.44
N TYR A 88 12.38 -7.45 2.94
CA TYR A 88 13.55 -6.68 3.36
C TYR A 88 13.64 -6.72 4.88
N ILE A 89 14.79 -7.12 5.38
CA ILE A 89 15.03 -7.32 6.82
C ILE A 89 16.19 -6.43 7.23
N ALA A 90 15.94 -5.52 8.15
CA ALA A 90 16.96 -4.80 8.88
C ALA A 90 17.23 -5.52 10.19
N THR A 91 18.47 -5.88 10.42
CA THR A 91 18.94 -6.42 11.71
C THR A 91 19.93 -5.44 12.32
N TYR A 92 19.77 -5.11 13.59
CA TYR A 92 20.61 -4.16 14.29
C TYR A 92 20.76 -4.55 15.77
N GLU A 93 21.88 -4.16 16.35
CA GLU A 93 22.18 -4.39 17.76
C GLU A 93 22.03 -3.08 18.54
N LYS A 94 21.21 -3.12 19.60
CA LYS A 94 21.00 -2.02 20.53
C LYS A 94 21.13 -2.55 21.95
N ASN A 95 21.99 -1.94 22.75
CA ASN A 95 22.19 -2.32 24.15
C ASN A 95 22.48 -3.84 24.35
N TRP A 96 23.29 -4.42 23.44
CA TRP A 96 23.62 -5.86 23.44
C TRP A 96 22.46 -6.80 23.10
N GLU A 97 21.33 -6.24 22.64
CA GLU A 97 20.19 -7.00 22.17
C GLU A 97 20.04 -6.84 20.66
N GLU A 98 19.85 -7.95 19.97
CA GLU A 98 19.55 -7.96 18.53
C GLU A 98 18.07 -7.64 18.32
N SER A 99 17.81 -6.70 17.43
CA SER A 99 16.47 -6.29 17.02
C SER A 99 16.33 -6.41 15.52
N THR A 100 15.12 -6.69 15.06
CA THR A 100 14.81 -6.87 13.63
C THR A 100 13.57 -6.08 13.24
N THR A 101 13.65 -5.40 12.09
CA THR A 101 12.48 -4.80 11.43
C THR A 101 12.32 -5.43 10.06
N THR A 102 11.13 -5.97 9.79
CA THR A 102 10.83 -6.65 8.53
C THR A 102 9.82 -5.85 7.72
N TYR A 103 10.12 -5.67 6.43
CA TYR A 103 9.25 -5.05 5.45
C TYR A 103 8.90 -6.03 4.33
N ARG A 104 7.65 -6.02 3.89
CA ARG A 104 7.21 -6.68 2.67
C ARG A 104 6.99 -5.62 1.59
N LEU A 105 7.93 -5.51 0.66
CA LEU A 105 7.83 -4.56 -0.44
C LEU A 105 7.01 -5.15 -1.59
N THR A 106 5.97 -4.42 -1.98
CA THR A 106 5.17 -4.68 -3.18
C THR A 106 5.35 -3.52 -4.16
N VAL A 107 5.73 -3.81 -5.40
CA VAL A 107 5.83 -2.81 -6.47
C VAL A 107 4.56 -2.85 -7.29
N GLN A 108 3.97 -1.68 -7.53
CA GLN A 108 2.71 -1.54 -8.26
C GLN A 108 2.83 -0.54 -9.40
N GLU A 109 2.07 -0.81 -10.46
CA GLU A 109 1.83 0.14 -11.55
C GLU A 109 0.90 1.26 -11.07
N PRO A 110 1.03 2.48 -11.60
CA PRO A 110 0.06 3.52 -11.35
C PRO A 110 -1.25 3.21 -12.08
N ILE A 111 -2.35 3.73 -11.55
CA ILE A 111 -3.62 3.70 -12.28
C ILE A 111 -3.46 4.49 -13.57
N SER A 112 -3.66 3.80 -14.71
CA SER A 112 -3.47 4.40 -16.04
C SER A 112 -4.73 5.12 -16.54
N ASN A 113 -5.90 4.51 -16.31
CA ASN A 113 -7.18 5.04 -16.78
C ASN A 113 -8.32 4.65 -15.86
N VAL A 114 -9.28 5.59 -15.72
CA VAL A 114 -10.56 5.38 -15.03
C VAL A 114 -11.67 5.80 -15.99
N VAL A 115 -12.69 4.98 -16.14
CA VAL A 115 -13.84 5.25 -16.99
C VAL A 115 -15.13 4.89 -16.24
N ILE A 116 -16.11 5.76 -16.29
CA ILE A 116 -17.47 5.46 -15.80
C ILE A 116 -18.26 4.84 -16.94
N GLN A 117 -18.71 3.60 -16.72
CA GLN A 117 -19.69 2.96 -17.59
C GLN A 117 -21.08 3.21 -17.03
N THR A 118 -21.99 3.68 -17.87
CA THR A 118 -23.34 4.10 -17.49
C THR A 118 -24.37 3.20 -18.18
N ASP A 119 -25.33 2.69 -17.40
CA ASP A 119 -26.55 2.04 -17.90
C ASP A 119 -27.77 2.73 -17.30
N ILE A 120 -28.63 3.33 -18.15
CA ILE A 120 -29.81 4.07 -17.73
C ILE A 120 -31.04 3.42 -18.33
N LYS A 121 -32.02 3.13 -17.48
CA LYS A 121 -33.32 2.58 -17.89
C LYS A 121 -34.44 3.52 -17.49
N LEU A 122 -35.22 3.95 -18.48
CA LEU A 122 -36.48 4.68 -18.23
C LEU A 122 -37.54 3.73 -17.67
N LEU A 123 -38.16 4.11 -16.58
CA LEU A 123 -39.23 3.36 -15.90
C LEU A 123 -40.60 3.92 -16.26
N ALA A 124 -41.67 3.12 -16.01
CA ALA A 124 -43.04 3.46 -16.39
C ALA A 124 -43.60 4.75 -15.71
N ASN A 125 -43.03 5.15 -14.58
CA ASN A 125 -43.36 6.35 -13.82
C ASN A 125 -42.55 7.59 -14.26
N GLN A 126 -41.91 7.54 -15.41
CA GLN A 126 -41.03 8.58 -15.97
C GLN A 126 -39.75 8.83 -15.14
N SER A 127 -39.45 8.01 -14.11
CA SER A 127 -38.14 8.02 -13.45
C SER A 127 -37.12 7.21 -14.23
N CYS A 128 -35.83 7.45 -13.99
CA CYS A 128 -34.74 6.65 -14.54
C CYS A 128 -34.08 5.84 -13.45
N SER A 129 -33.76 4.59 -13.75
CA SER A 129 -32.87 3.75 -12.95
C SER A 129 -31.46 3.84 -13.52
N VAL A 130 -30.51 4.32 -12.74
CA VAL A 130 -29.13 4.60 -13.16
C VAL A 130 -28.17 3.64 -12.49
N TRP A 131 -27.38 2.93 -13.29
CA TRP A 131 -26.31 2.06 -12.82
C TRP A 131 -24.99 2.63 -13.35
N LEU A 132 -24.04 2.83 -12.45
CA LEU A 132 -22.70 3.33 -12.78
C LEU A 132 -21.66 2.35 -12.30
N LEU A 133 -20.72 1.99 -13.18
CA LEU A 133 -19.58 1.14 -12.88
C LEU A 133 -18.29 1.93 -13.08
N CYS A 134 -17.47 2.02 -12.04
CA CYS A 134 -16.13 2.59 -12.11
C CYS A 134 -15.16 1.55 -12.66
N ASN A 135 -14.74 1.68 -13.91
CA ASN A 135 -13.86 0.74 -14.57
C ASN A 135 -12.44 1.27 -14.61
N VAL A 136 -11.49 0.45 -14.12
CA VAL A 136 -10.06 0.79 -14.03
C VAL A 136 -9.24 -0.20 -14.82
N SER A 137 -8.35 0.29 -15.67
CA SER A 137 -7.46 -0.56 -16.45
C SER A 137 -6.33 -1.10 -15.57
N VAL A 138 -6.24 -2.41 -15.46
CA VAL A 138 -5.13 -3.22 -14.92
C VAL A 138 -4.51 -2.67 -13.62
N CYS A 139 -5.14 -2.94 -12.48
CA CYS A 139 -4.55 -2.68 -11.16
C CYS A 139 -5.04 -3.70 -10.12
N SER A 140 -4.22 -3.90 -9.08
CA SER A 140 -4.60 -4.67 -7.89
C SER A 140 -4.76 -3.75 -6.68
N ASN A 141 -5.46 -4.21 -5.66
CA ASN A 141 -5.70 -3.48 -4.41
C ASN A 141 -6.39 -2.12 -4.65
N LEU A 142 -7.46 -2.13 -5.43
CA LEU A 142 -8.24 -0.95 -5.73
C LEU A 142 -9.23 -0.65 -4.61
N SER A 143 -9.38 0.63 -4.32
CA SER A 143 -10.48 1.21 -3.56
C SER A 143 -11.15 2.28 -4.39
N TYR A 144 -12.43 2.49 -4.15
CA TYR A 144 -13.27 3.39 -4.89
C TYR A 144 -13.93 4.39 -3.96
N THR A 145 -14.23 5.57 -4.47
CA THR A 145 -15.09 6.54 -3.80
C THR A 145 -15.90 7.26 -4.86
N TRP A 146 -17.22 7.29 -4.68
CA TRP A 146 -18.12 8.05 -5.52
C TRP A 146 -18.53 9.33 -4.82
N GLU A 147 -18.54 10.40 -5.61
CA GLU A 147 -19.07 11.71 -5.22
C GLU A 147 -20.27 12.05 -6.09
N ARG A 148 -21.32 12.58 -5.48
CA ARG A 148 -22.52 13.07 -6.13
C ARG A 148 -22.85 14.44 -5.57
N GLY A 149 -22.78 15.49 -6.41
CA GLY A 149 -23.05 16.84 -5.94
C GLY A 149 -22.11 17.33 -4.83
N ASN A 150 -20.81 16.96 -4.87
CA ASN A 150 -19.76 17.26 -3.88
C ASN A 150 -19.92 16.55 -2.52
N GLU A 151 -20.77 15.53 -2.43
CA GLU A 151 -20.88 14.69 -1.24
C GLU A 151 -20.45 13.25 -1.54
N ILE A 152 -19.80 12.60 -0.56
CA ILE A 152 -19.43 11.19 -0.68
C ILE A 152 -20.72 10.37 -0.67
N TYR A 153 -20.91 9.57 -1.72
CA TYR A 153 -22.10 8.77 -1.94
C TYR A 153 -21.90 7.28 -1.61
N SER A 154 -20.76 6.70 -2.03
CA SER A 154 -20.45 5.28 -1.84
C SER A 154 -18.96 5.02 -1.98
N ASP A 155 -18.50 3.88 -1.43
CA ASP A 155 -17.15 3.31 -1.59
C ASP A 155 -17.11 2.01 -2.41
N ASP A 156 -18.25 1.62 -3.01
CA ASP A 156 -18.36 0.46 -3.89
C ASP A 156 -17.80 0.75 -5.29
N GLN A 157 -17.39 -0.28 -6.03
CA GLN A 157 -17.02 -0.15 -7.43
C GLN A 157 -18.21 0.24 -8.32
N GLN A 158 -19.41 -0.20 -7.96
CA GLN A 158 -20.65 0.05 -8.68
C GLN A 158 -21.67 0.73 -7.77
N ILE A 159 -22.36 1.73 -8.31
CA ILE A 159 -23.46 2.39 -7.62
C ILE A 159 -24.75 2.33 -8.44
N HIS A 160 -25.88 2.43 -7.74
CA HIS A 160 -27.21 2.46 -8.32
C HIS A 160 -28.07 3.50 -7.61
N PHE A 161 -28.82 4.27 -8.38
CA PHE A 161 -29.81 5.21 -7.85
C PHE A 161 -30.92 5.48 -8.88
N SER A 162 -32.00 6.09 -8.40
CA SER A 162 -33.11 6.53 -9.26
C SER A 162 -33.08 8.05 -9.40
N LEU A 163 -33.41 8.54 -10.60
CA LEU A 163 -33.60 9.96 -10.91
C LEU A 163 -35.06 10.21 -11.23
N LEU A 164 -35.60 11.28 -10.68
CA LEU A 164 -36.91 11.80 -11.01
C LEU A 164 -36.77 12.88 -12.12
N PRO A 165 -37.81 13.14 -12.92
CA PRO A 165 -37.77 14.20 -13.93
C PRO A 165 -37.42 15.60 -13.39
N ALA A 166 -37.64 15.83 -12.08
CA ALA A 166 -37.34 17.10 -11.42
C ALA A 166 -35.91 17.24 -10.93
N ASP A 167 -35.11 16.15 -10.92
CA ASP A 167 -33.74 16.18 -10.37
C ASP A 167 -32.74 16.88 -11.27
N GLY A 168 -33.06 17.02 -12.60
CA GLY A 168 -32.14 17.60 -13.58
C GLY A 168 -30.87 16.75 -13.78
N ASP A 169 -29.90 17.34 -14.50
CA ASP A 169 -28.60 16.69 -14.73
C ASP A 169 -27.79 16.60 -13.45
N ILE A 170 -27.25 15.43 -13.16
CA ILE A 170 -26.45 15.18 -11.98
C ILE A 170 -25.02 14.88 -12.38
N SER A 171 -24.08 15.58 -11.75
CA SER A 171 -22.66 15.28 -11.87
C SER A 171 -22.26 14.20 -10.85
N VAL A 172 -21.61 13.17 -11.36
CA VAL A 172 -21.02 12.10 -10.52
C VAL A 172 -19.55 11.94 -10.85
N THR A 173 -18.75 11.70 -9.83
CA THR A 173 -17.31 11.47 -9.97
C THR A 173 -16.95 10.15 -9.27
N CYS A 174 -16.24 9.28 -9.98
CA CYS A 174 -15.57 8.14 -9.39
C CYS A 174 -14.10 8.45 -9.18
N ASN A 175 -13.63 8.32 -7.94
CA ASN A 175 -12.22 8.30 -7.58
C ASN A 175 -11.79 6.84 -7.35
N ALA A 176 -10.83 6.37 -8.13
CA ALA A 176 -10.21 5.06 -7.92
C ALA A 176 -8.79 5.25 -7.41
N SER A 177 -8.40 4.50 -6.40
CA SER A 177 -7.05 4.55 -5.80
C SER A 177 -6.48 3.17 -5.56
N ASN A 178 -5.16 3.08 -5.62
CA ASN A 178 -4.37 1.99 -5.10
C ASN A 178 -3.32 2.57 -4.13
N PRO A 179 -2.52 1.75 -3.40
CA PRO A 179 -1.53 2.26 -2.45
C PRO A 179 -0.47 3.22 -3.00
N VAL A 180 -0.31 3.35 -4.32
CA VAL A 180 0.75 4.15 -4.96
C VAL A 180 0.24 5.27 -5.86
N SER A 181 -1.07 5.29 -6.20
CA SER A 181 -1.64 6.27 -7.12
C SER A 181 -3.15 6.39 -6.97
N TRP A 182 -3.71 7.46 -7.54
CA TRP A 182 -5.15 7.64 -7.68
C TRP A 182 -5.47 8.34 -9.00
N LYS A 183 -6.67 8.12 -9.51
CA LYS A 183 -7.26 8.84 -10.63
C LYS A 183 -8.77 8.92 -10.50
N SER A 184 -9.35 9.93 -11.14
CA SER A 184 -10.80 10.13 -11.18
C SER A 184 -11.33 10.19 -12.60
N ALA A 185 -12.61 9.89 -12.72
CA ALA A 185 -13.44 10.17 -13.90
C ALA A 185 -14.74 10.82 -13.45
N SER A 186 -15.25 11.77 -14.22
CA SER A 186 -16.52 12.44 -13.95
C SER A 186 -17.45 12.28 -15.13
N ASN A 187 -18.75 12.17 -14.84
CA ASN A 187 -19.82 12.23 -15.81
C ASN A 187 -20.82 13.31 -15.35
N SER A 188 -21.08 14.30 -16.20
CA SER A 188 -21.96 15.45 -15.92
C SER A 188 -23.31 15.36 -16.61
N GLU A 189 -23.59 14.27 -17.31
CA GLU A 189 -24.80 14.06 -18.11
C GLU A 189 -25.53 12.77 -17.68
N VAL A 190 -25.73 12.60 -16.39
CA VAL A 190 -26.46 11.45 -15.85
C VAL A 190 -27.89 11.87 -15.52
#